data_d772395f36c511cdaa06f5bc5bef190c
#
_entry.id   d772395f36c511cdaa06f5bc5bef190c
#
_cell.length_a   1.000
_cell.length_b   1.000
_cell.length_c   1.000
_cell.angle_alpha   90.00
_cell.angle_beta   90.00
_cell.angle_gamma   90.00
#
_symmetry.space_group_name_H-M   'P 1'
#
loop_
_entity.id
_entity.type
_entity.pdbx_description
1 polymer ?
#
loop_
_entity_poly.entity_id
_entity_poly.type
_entity_poly.pdbx_seq_one_letter_code
_entity_poly.pdbx_strand_id
1 'polypeptide(L)'
;ALVIGPAGALYWSRGIFNQCSNETPTRVFRSGASGVYRFDPRTFEVGFHFPIGPNPHGDVFDSWGFQFANDGTGGTGSYVNLGKGIGNKKWFRKRVRPVAATGILSSSHFPERNNENFLICNTIGFLGVLQHQVKYNGADITAVEIEPILVTKDQNFRPTDCEIGGDGALYVSDWSNPLIGHMQHNMRDPNRDHGHGRVYRVTCKGRPLVKPAKMKGKPVAEVCENFFAKEKSTRYRARLELSGRKPDEIKAAVGAYAAKLSPAKASKDRDEAQALLECLWVFEEQRIPNPDLLKKAFQAE
;
A
#
# COMPACT_ATOMS: atom_id res chain seq x y z
N ALA A 1 -3.11 7.41 -7.59
CA ALA A 1 -2.32 6.92 -6.46
C ALA A 1 -0.83 6.97 -6.81
N LEU A 2 -0.02 7.13 -5.80
CA LEU A 2 1.44 7.12 -5.86
C LEU A 2 1.94 6.34 -4.65
N VAL A 3 2.69 5.27 -4.86
CA VAL A 3 3.19 4.41 -3.76
C VAL A 3 4.60 3.90 -4.06
N ILE A 4 5.43 3.77 -3.03
CA ILE A 4 6.69 3.05 -3.11
C ILE A 4 6.41 1.60 -2.71
N GLY A 5 6.70 0.68 -3.63
CA GLY A 5 6.55 -0.75 -3.39
C GLY A 5 7.62 -1.32 -2.46
N PRO A 6 7.47 -2.58 -2.06
CA PRO A 6 8.36 -3.21 -1.08
C PRO A 6 9.84 -3.15 -1.43
N ALA A 7 10.17 -3.31 -2.71
CA ALA A 7 11.55 -3.29 -3.23
C ALA A 7 12.01 -1.91 -3.76
N GLY A 8 11.40 -0.81 -3.29
CA GLY A 8 11.85 0.55 -3.55
C GLY A 8 11.44 1.15 -4.90
N ALA A 9 10.75 0.43 -5.77
CA ALA A 9 10.22 0.99 -7.01
C ALA A 9 9.00 1.88 -6.73
N LEU A 10 8.84 2.94 -7.51
CA LEU A 10 7.71 3.85 -7.46
C LEU A 10 6.62 3.36 -8.41
N TYR A 11 5.40 3.32 -7.92
CA TYR A 11 4.21 2.96 -8.71
C TYR A 11 3.22 4.11 -8.72
N TRP A 12 2.58 4.33 -9.88
CA TRP A 12 1.50 5.31 -10.01
C TRP A 12 0.46 4.86 -11.01
N SER A 13 -0.76 5.30 -10.83
CA SER A 13 -1.87 4.98 -11.71
C SER A 13 -2.19 6.13 -12.67
N ARG A 14 -2.63 5.79 -13.88
CA ARG A 14 -3.06 6.72 -14.93
C ARG A 14 -4.34 6.21 -15.60
N GLY A 15 -5.27 7.13 -15.83
CA GLY A 15 -6.51 6.86 -16.53
C GLY A 15 -6.39 6.83 -18.06
N ILE A 16 -7.52 6.56 -18.71
CA ILE A 16 -7.66 6.67 -20.17
C ILE A 16 -7.54 8.13 -20.66
N PHE A 17 -7.41 8.30 -21.97
CA PHE A 17 -7.28 9.59 -22.67
C PHE A 17 -6.04 10.41 -22.30
N ASN A 18 -5.05 9.78 -21.72
CA ASN A 18 -3.83 10.43 -21.29
C ASN A 18 -2.61 9.82 -22.00
N GLN A 19 -2.07 10.53 -22.97
CA GLN A 19 -0.80 10.16 -23.60
C GLN A 19 0.36 10.67 -22.73
N CYS A 20 1.33 9.80 -22.47
CA CYS A 20 2.54 10.20 -21.76
C CYS A 20 3.80 9.96 -22.57
N SER A 21 4.73 10.87 -22.36
CA SER A 21 6.12 10.72 -22.77
C SER A 21 6.96 10.93 -21.52
N ASN A 22 7.60 9.88 -21.04
CA ASN A 22 8.49 9.94 -19.90
C ASN A 22 9.92 9.81 -20.41
N GLU A 23 10.73 10.81 -20.16
CA GLU A 23 12.14 10.81 -20.52
C GLU A 23 12.97 10.33 -19.34
N THR A 24 13.88 9.42 -19.61
CA THR A 24 14.88 8.91 -18.67
C THR A 24 16.25 9.07 -19.29
N PRO A 25 17.33 8.96 -18.51
CA PRO A 25 18.69 9.04 -19.06
C PRO A 25 19.00 8.04 -20.19
N THR A 26 18.26 6.94 -20.26
CA THR A 26 18.53 5.85 -21.20
C THR A 26 17.52 5.72 -22.33
N ARG A 27 16.30 6.25 -22.14
CA ARG A 27 15.24 6.14 -23.18
C ARG A 27 14.06 7.08 -22.96
N VAL A 28 13.27 7.23 -24.01
CA VAL A 28 11.93 7.82 -23.92
C VAL A 28 10.90 6.70 -23.89
N PHE A 29 10.05 6.68 -22.88
CA PHE A 29 8.93 5.75 -22.77
C PHE A 29 7.61 6.45 -23.04
N ARG A 30 6.88 6.00 -24.07
CA ARG A 30 5.57 6.53 -24.45
C ARG A 30 4.48 5.50 -24.25
N SER A 31 3.35 5.92 -23.71
CA SER A 31 2.19 5.05 -23.51
C SER A 31 0.90 5.84 -23.40
N GLY A 32 -0.19 5.29 -23.97
CA GLY A 32 -1.58 5.73 -23.75
C GLY A 32 -2.40 4.75 -22.93
N ALA A 33 -1.77 3.69 -22.37
CA ALA A 33 -2.47 2.66 -21.63
C ALA A 33 -2.99 3.17 -20.28
N SER A 34 -4.21 2.77 -19.90
CA SER A 34 -4.75 2.96 -18.57
C SER A 34 -4.29 1.84 -17.63
N GLY A 35 -3.80 2.21 -16.47
CA GLY A 35 -3.32 1.23 -15.48
C GLY A 35 -2.26 1.78 -14.55
N VAL A 36 -1.52 0.86 -13.96
CA VAL A 36 -0.40 1.15 -13.07
C VAL A 36 0.90 1.15 -13.86
N TYR A 37 1.73 2.12 -13.57
CA TYR A 37 3.08 2.28 -14.12
C TYR A 37 4.09 2.09 -13.01
N ARG A 38 5.31 1.68 -13.37
CA ARG A 38 6.42 1.46 -12.45
C ARG A 38 7.65 2.24 -12.90
N PHE A 39 8.31 2.86 -11.94
CA PHE A 39 9.61 3.51 -12.11
C PHE A 39 10.59 2.98 -11.08
N ASP A 40 11.77 2.62 -11.54
CA ASP A 40 12.87 2.22 -10.68
C ASP A 40 13.84 3.39 -10.51
N PRO A 41 13.96 4.00 -9.32
CA PRO A 41 14.80 5.18 -9.13
C PRO A 41 16.30 4.89 -9.18
N ARG A 42 16.71 3.62 -9.13
CA ARG A 42 18.14 3.24 -9.18
C ARG A 42 18.62 2.97 -10.60
N THR A 43 17.75 2.42 -11.46
CA THR A 43 18.08 2.13 -12.86
C THR A 43 17.50 3.15 -13.83
N PHE A 44 16.61 4.03 -13.35
CA PHE A 44 15.82 4.95 -14.17
C PHE A 44 14.91 4.25 -15.18
N GLU A 45 14.64 2.96 -14.98
CA GLU A 45 13.69 2.25 -15.82
C GLU A 45 12.26 2.66 -15.51
N VAL A 46 11.51 3.00 -16.56
CA VAL A 46 10.09 3.28 -16.50
C VAL A 46 9.33 2.34 -17.45
N GLY A 47 8.16 1.87 -17.01
CA GLY A 47 7.35 0.97 -17.83
C GLY A 47 5.90 0.90 -17.38
N PHE A 48 5.06 0.37 -18.29
CA PHE A 48 3.70 -0.05 -17.96
C PHE A 48 3.77 -1.34 -17.16
N HIS A 49 3.08 -1.38 -16.03
CA HIS A 49 3.17 -2.50 -15.11
C HIS A 49 1.93 -3.39 -15.16
N PHE A 50 0.73 -2.79 -15.10
CA PHE A 50 -0.46 -3.57 -14.86
C PHE A 50 -1.73 -2.83 -15.36
N PRO A 51 -2.62 -3.48 -16.15
CA PRO A 51 -3.80 -2.83 -16.70
C PRO A 51 -4.90 -2.65 -15.66
N ILE A 52 -5.39 -1.45 -15.53
CA ILE A 52 -6.61 -1.09 -14.80
C ILE A 52 -7.37 -0.07 -15.66
N GLY A 53 -8.61 -0.26 -15.87
CA GLY A 53 -9.40 0.69 -16.64
C GLY A 53 -10.68 1.09 -15.94
N PRO A 54 -11.33 2.15 -16.41
CA PRO A 54 -10.80 3.28 -17.18
C PRO A 54 -10.16 4.37 -16.30
N ASN A 55 -10.48 4.40 -14.98
CA ASN A 55 -10.02 5.39 -14.02
C ASN A 55 -9.38 4.73 -12.81
N PRO A 56 -8.12 4.30 -12.87
CA PRO A 56 -7.46 3.68 -11.74
C PRO A 56 -7.31 4.65 -10.58
N HIS A 57 -7.72 4.20 -9.40
CA HIS A 57 -7.59 4.86 -8.12
C HIS A 57 -7.16 3.85 -7.05
N GLY A 58 -6.33 4.30 -6.15
CA GLY A 58 -5.78 3.44 -5.10
C GLY A 58 -4.82 2.41 -5.69
N ASP A 59 -3.65 2.36 -5.12
CA ASP A 59 -2.60 1.39 -5.41
C ASP A 59 -1.89 1.15 -4.08
N VAL A 60 -2.02 -0.06 -3.55
CA VAL A 60 -1.49 -0.40 -2.24
C VAL A 60 -0.87 -1.78 -2.25
N PHE A 61 0.13 -1.97 -1.39
CA PHE A 61 0.73 -3.26 -1.12
C PHE A 61 0.30 -3.76 0.26
N ASP A 62 0.00 -5.04 0.39
CA ASP A 62 -0.15 -5.65 1.70
C ASP A 62 1.21 -5.95 2.35
N SER A 63 1.19 -6.61 3.52
CA SER A 63 2.39 -6.98 4.24
C SER A 63 3.23 -8.07 3.53
N TRP A 64 2.65 -8.78 2.57
CA TRP A 64 3.32 -9.83 1.80
C TRP A 64 3.81 -9.38 0.42
N GLY A 65 3.57 -8.10 0.07
CA GLY A 65 3.95 -7.54 -1.22
C GLY A 65 2.95 -7.77 -2.34
N PHE A 66 1.75 -8.30 -2.05
CA PHE A 66 0.68 -8.32 -3.04
C PHE A 66 0.21 -6.90 -3.32
N GLN A 67 0.09 -6.59 -4.60
CA GLN A 67 -0.34 -5.27 -5.08
C GLN A 67 -1.82 -5.29 -5.45
N PHE A 68 -2.55 -4.31 -4.93
CA PHE A 68 -3.97 -4.11 -5.19
C PHE A 68 -4.20 -2.75 -5.80
N ALA A 69 -5.00 -2.70 -6.86
CA ALA A 69 -5.40 -1.47 -7.51
C ALA A 69 -6.88 -1.51 -7.90
N ASN A 70 -7.55 -0.37 -7.94
CA ASN A 70 -8.96 -0.25 -8.22
C ASN A 70 -9.24 0.61 -9.44
N ASP A 71 -10.34 0.30 -10.11
CA ASP A 71 -11.02 1.24 -10.99
C ASP A 71 -12.03 2.07 -10.18
N GLY A 72 -11.75 3.36 -10.00
CA GLY A 72 -12.59 4.27 -9.23
C GLY A 72 -14.00 4.42 -9.79
N THR A 73 -14.14 4.46 -11.11
CA THR A 73 -15.45 4.58 -11.77
C THR A 73 -16.22 3.27 -11.74
N GLY A 74 -15.57 2.16 -12.07
CA GLY A 74 -16.19 0.83 -12.08
C GLY A 74 -16.45 0.27 -10.68
N GLY A 75 -15.70 0.73 -9.67
CA GLY A 75 -15.76 0.21 -8.30
C GLY A 75 -15.33 -1.25 -8.23
N THR A 76 -14.41 -1.67 -9.09
CA THR A 76 -13.86 -3.03 -9.11
C THR A 76 -12.44 -3.02 -8.61
N GLY A 77 -12.14 -3.88 -7.66
CA GLY A 77 -10.79 -4.13 -7.18
C GLY A 77 -10.11 -5.23 -7.98
N SER A 78 -8.84 -5.07 -8.17
CA SER A 78 -7.98 -6.04 -8.83
C SER A 78 -6.69 -6.21 -8.05
N TYR A 79 -6.10 -7.39 -8.14
CA TYR A 79 -4.77 -7.63 -7.62
C TYR A 79 -3.85 -8.17 -8.70
N VAL A 80 -2.56 -7.93 -8.53
CA VAL A 80 -1.52 -8.46 -9.40
C VAL A 80 -1.19 -9.88 -9.00
N ASN A 81 -1.60 -10.86 -9.82
CA ASN A 81 -1.25 -12.26 -9.62
C ASN A 81 -0.11 -12.63 -10.55
N LEU A 82 1.11 -12.56 -10.06
CA LEU A 82 2.33 -12.83 -10.83
C LEU A 82 2.44 -14.29 -11.28
N GLY A 83 1.84 -15.24 -10.56
CA GLY A 83 1.88 -16.66 -10.89
C GLY A 83 1.04 -17.05 -12.09
N LYS A 84 0.08 -16.21 -12.48
CA LYS A 84 -0.84 -16.41 -13.62
C LYS A 84 -0.64 -15.37 -14.73
N GLY A 85 0.45 -14.65 -14.69
CA GLY A 85 0.69 -13.49 -15.52
C GLY A 85 0.03 -12.24 -14.95
N ILE A 86 0.45 -11.07 -15.45
CA ILE A 86 -0.09 -9.79 -14.99
C ILE A 86 -1.51 -9.67 -15.53
N GLY A 87 -2.48 -10.00 -14.73
CA GLY A 87 -3.89 -10.02 -15.08
C GLY A 87 -4.74 -9.24 -14.08
N ASN A 88 -5.83 -8.70 -14.61
CA ASN A 88 -6.82 -7.98 -13.83
C ASN A 88 -7.82 -9.00 -13.27
N LYS A 89 -7.67 -9.41 -12.02
CA LYS A 89 -8.60 -10.33 -11.36
C LYS A 89 -9.43 -9.59 -10.32
N LYS A 90 -10.74 -9.58 -10.52
CA LYS A 90 -11.69 -9.11 -9.52
C LYS A 90 -11.68 -10.04 -8.32
N TRP A 91 -11.57 -9.50 -7.11
CA TRP A 91 -11.38 -10.29 -5.92
C TRP A 91 -12.39 -10.00 -4.79
N PHE A 92 -13.23 -8.96 -4.96
CA PHE A 92 -14.38 -8.71 -4.10
C PHE A 92 -15.62 -8.29 -4.89
N ARG A 93 -16.80 -8.42 -4.28
CA ARG A 93 -18.06 -8.01 -4.89
C ARG A 93 -18.14 -6.48 -4.92
N LYS A 94 -18.40 -5.94 -6.11
CA LYS A 94 -18.73 -4.53 -6.27
C LYS A 94 -19.97 -4.18 -5.46
N ARG A 95 -19.90 -3.12 -4.67
CA ARG A 95 -21.03 -2.60 -3.91
C ARG A 95 -21.40 -1.18 -4.33
N VAL A 96 -20.49 -0.27 -4.25
CA VAL A 96 -20.67 1.17 -4.44
C VAL A 96 -19.48 1.79 -5.19
N ARG A 97 -19.66 3.00 -5.68
CA ARG A 97 -18.67 3.78 -6.41
C ARG A 97 -18.95 5.29 -6.25
N PRO A 98 -18.08 6.21 -6.58
CA PRO A 98 -16.67 5.97 -6.95
C PRO A 98 -15.84 5.56 -5.75
N VAL A 99 -14.76 4.83 -6.04
CA VAL A 99 -13.71 4.49 -5.10
C VAL A 99 -12.61 5.54 -5.25
N ALA A 100 -12.44 6.37 -4.25
CA ALA A 100 -11.46 7.46 -4.32
C ALA A 100 -10.05 7.00 -3.97
N ALA A 101 -9.93 6.11 -2.99
CA ALA A 101 -8.66 5.53 -2.57
C ALA A 101 -8.87 4.18 -1.87
N THR A 102 -7.76 3.49 -1.64
CA THR A 102 -7.70 2.21 -0.91
C THR A 102 -6.56 2.24 0.09
N GLY A 103 -6.65 1.40 1.12
CA GLY A 103 -5.63 1.26 2.15
C GLY A 103 -5.56 -0.16 2.70
N ILE A 104 -4.55 -0.44 3.50
CA ILE A 104 -4.46 -1.65 4.32
C ILE A 104 -4.42 -1.23 5.78
N LEU A 105 -5.35 -1.75 6.58
CA LEU A 105 -5.39 -1.49 8.01
C LEU A 105 -4.42 -2.43 8.73
N SER A 106 -3.15 -2.03 8.82
CA SER A 106 -2.09 -2.79 9.49
C SER A 106 -1.66 -2.05 10.75
N SER A 107 -2.29 -2.37 11.88
CA SER A 107 -2.02 -1.72 13.16
C SER A 107 -2.47 -2.54 14.37
N SER A 108 -1.59 -2.69 15.34
CA SER A 108 -1.88 -3.33 16.64
C SER A 108 -2.81 -2.50 17.53
N HIS A 109 -3.05 -1.23 17.21
CA HIS A 109 -4.04 -0.39 17.89
C HIS A 109 -5.47 -0.87 17.69
N PHE A 110 -5.76 -1.48 16.54
CA PHE A 110 -7.08 -2.06 16.26
C PHE A 110 -7.17 -3.53 16.71
N PRO A 111 -8.39 -4.07 16.93
CA PRO A 111 -8.59 -5.49 17.19
C PRO A 111 -8.03 -6.36 16.05
N GLU A 112 -7.62 -7.60 16.38
CA GLU A 112 -7.04 -8.54 15.40
C GLU A 112 -7.94 -8.76 14.19
N ARG A 113 -9.26 -8.82 14.38
CA ARG A 113 -10.23 -8.96 13.28
C ARG A 113 -10.19 -7.85 12.23
N ASN A 114 -9.60 -6.71 12.57
CA ASN A 114 -9.46 -5.56 11.67
C ASN A 114 -8.08 -5.51 11.01
N ASN A 115 -7.10 -6.24 11.55
CA ASN A 115 -5.72 -6.18 11.09
C ASN A 115 -5.57 -6.77 9.69
N GLU A 116 -4.76 -6.12 8.84
CA GLU A 116 -4.52 -6.47 7.43
C GLU A 116 -5.77 -6.44 6.54
N ASN A 117 -6.86 -5.82 6.99
CA ASN A 117 -8.04 -5.66 6.17
C ASN A 117 -7.83 -4.59 5.09
N PHE A 118 -8.39 -4.87 3.90
CA PHE A 118 -8.39 -3.94 2.79
C PHE A 118 -9.49 -2.90 2.98
N LEU A 119 -9.13 -1.62 2.84
CA LEU A 119 -10.01 -0.48 3.02
C LEU A 119 -10.35 0.16 1.68
N ILE A 120 -11.58 0.66 1.56
CA ILE A 120 -12.08 1.37 0.40
C ILE A 120 -12.75 2.68 0.83
N CYS A 121 -12.18 3.80 0.42
CA CYS A 121 -12.82 5.11 0.54
C CYS A 121 -13.94 5.25 -0.50
N ASN A 122 -15.18 5.42 -0.05
CA ASN A 122 -16.34 5.54 -0.93
C ASN A 122 -17.07 6.87 -0.75
N THR A 123 -17.45 7.51 -1.84
CA THR A 123 -17.92 8.91 -1.85
C THR A 123 -19.35 9.13 -2.32
N ILE A 124 -20.02 8.14 -2.97
CA ILE A 124 -21.42 8.24 -3.43
C ILE A 124 -22.19 6.97 -3.07
N GLY A 125 -23.44 7.10 -2.65
CA GLY A 125 -24.33 6.01 -2.26
C GLY A 125 -24.01 5.38 -0.92
N PHE A 126 -22.77 5.43 -0.51
CA PHE A 126 -22.26 5.12 0.83
C PHE A 126 -21.17 6.14 1.14
N LEU A 127 -21.26 6.79 2.30
CA LEU A 127 -20.30 7.81 2.75
C LEU A 127 -19.48 7.24 3.90
N GLY A 128 -18.27 6.79 3.59
CA GLY A 128 -17.45 6.13 4.59
C GLY A 128 -16.26 5.37 4.03
N VAL A 129 -15.66 4.58 4.89
CA VAL A 129 -14.56 3.68 4.57
C VAL A 129 -15.02 2.24 4.81
N LEU A 130 -15.21 1.52 3.71
CA LEU A 130 -15.58 0.10 3.70
C LEU A 130 -14.38 -0.74 4.13
N GLN A 131 -14.65 -1.91 4.70
CA GLN A 131 -13.64 -2.82 5.19
C GLN A 131 -13.87 -4.23 4.66
N HIS A 132 -12.81 -4.86 4.17
CA HIS A 132 -12.83 -6.21 3.61
C HIS A 132 -11.73 -7.07 4.25
N GLN A 133 -12.10 -8.21 4.78
CA GLN A 133 -11.12 -9.22 5.19
C GLN A 133 -10.51 -9.88 3.96
N VAL A 134 -9.20 -9.78 3.84
CA VAL A 134 -8.43 -10.46 2.80
C VAL A 134 -8.30 -11.94 3.16
N LYS A 135 -8.54 -12.82 2.20
CA LYS A 135 -8.41 -14.26 2.35
C LYS A 135 -7.54 -14.83 1.25
N TYR A 136 -6.49 -15.52 1.65
CA TYR A 136 -5.57 -16.21 0.76
C TYR A 136 -6.03 -17.66 0.59
N ASN A 137 -6.07 -18.13 -0.66
CA ASN A 137 -6.39 -19.51 -1.01
C ASN A 137 -5.37 -19.99 -2.05
N GLY A 138 -4.26 -20.52 -1.57
CA GLY A 138 -3.08 -20.79 -2.40
C GLY A 138 -2.61 -19.49 -3.09
N ALA A 139 -2.53 -19.52 -4.41
CA ALA A 139 -2.13 -18.35 -5.20
C ALA A 139 -3.29 -17.36 -5.49
N ASP A 140 -4.49 -17.64 -5.00
CA ASP A 140 -5.66 -16.78 -5.19
C ASP A 140 -5.96 -15.95 -3.93
N ILE A 141 -6.49 -14.75 -4.17
CA ILE A 141 -6.91 -13.83 -3.12
C ILE A 141 -8.38 -13.52 -3.30
N THR A 142 -9.14 -13.57 -2.21
CA THR A 142 -10.54 -13.16 -2.14
C THR A 142 -10.75 -12.21 -0.97
N ALA A 143 -11.86 -11.49 -0.95
CA ALA A 143 -12.19 -10.62 0.15
C ALA A 143 -13.67 -10.78 0.56
N VAL A 144 -13.92 -10.66 1.85
CA VAL A 144 -15.24 -10.65 2.44
C VAL A 144 -15.47 -9.30 3.11
N GLU A 145 -16.50 -8.57 2.66
CA GLU A 145 -16.89 -7.32 3.29
C GLU A 145 -17.40 -7.57 4.71
N ILE A 146 -16.92 -6.77 5.65
CA ILE A 146 -17.36 -6.72 7.04
C ILE A 146 -17.84 -5.32 7.38
N GLU A 147 -18.16 -5.04 8.65
CA GLU A 147 -18.61 -3.71 9.06
C GLU A 147 -17.63 -2.62 8.64
N PRO A 148 -18.13 -1.49 8.11
CA PRO A 148 -17.30 -0.34 7.76
C PRO A 148 -16.50 0.16 8.96
N ILE A 149 -15.23 0.57 8.74
CA ILE A 149 -14.43 1.17 9.81
C ILE A 149 -14.87 2.60 10.12
N LEU A 150 -15.48 3.27 9.17
CA LEU A 150 -16.01 4.62 9.30
C LEU A 150 -17.25 4.78 8.42
N VAL A 151 -18.30 5.34 8.97
CA VAL A 151 -19.54 5.69 8.26
C VAL A 151 -20.14 6.96 8.82
N THR A 152 -20.72 7.79 7.97
CA THR A 152 -21.38 9.04 8.36
C THR A 152 -22.64 9.31 7.55
N LYS A 153 -23.52 10.15 8.11
CA LYS A 153 -24.69 10.73 7.42
C LYS A 153 -24.40 12.12 6.87
N ASP A 154 -23.24 12.69 7.15
CA ASP A 154 -22.82 13.99 6.63
C ASP A 154 -22.67 13.92 5.10
N GLN A 155 -23.54 14.63 4.39
CA GLN A 155 -23.56 14.66 2.92
C GLN A 155 -22.34 15.34 2.31
N ASN A 156 -21.54 16.05 3.10
CA ASN A 156 -20.29 16.66 2.65
C ASN A 156 -19.09 15.73 2.79
N PHE A 157 -19.23 14.61 3.50
CA PHE A 157 -18.12 13.68 3.70
C PHE A 157 -17.73 12.98 2.40
N ARG A 158 -16.48 13.18 1.97
CA ARG A 158 -15.90 12.60 0.74
C ARG A 158 -14.49 12.09 1.06
N PRO A 159 -14.36 10.87 1.59
CA PRO A 159 -13.04 10.33 1.91
C PRO A 159 -12.23 10.13 0.63
N THR A 160 -11.06 10.74 0.57
CA THR A 160 -10.18 10.74 -0.61
C THR A 160 -8.90 9.94 -0.40
N ASP A 161 -8.55 9.64 0.85
CA ASP A 161 -7.42 8.79 1.19
C ASP A 161 -7.54 8.24 2.61
N CYS A 162 -6.84 7.14 2.91
CA CYS A 162 -6.79 6.56 4.25
C CYS A 162 -5.44 5.89 4.52
N GLU A 163 -4.77 6.31 5.59
CA GLU A 163 -3.42 5.85 5.95
C GLU A 163 -3.27 5.57 7.45
N ILE A 164 -2.43 4.60 7.79
CA ILE A 164 -2.08 4.33 9.19
C ILE A 164 -0.92 5.23 9.61
N GLY A 165 -1.19 6.09 10.60
CA GLY A 165 -0.19 6.95 11.19
C GLY A 165 0.84 6.21 12.04
N GLY A 166 1.91 6.90 12.40
CA GLY A 166 2.96 6.34 13.25
C GLY A 166 2.50 5.99 14.67
N ASP A 167 1.35 6.52 15.10
CA ASP A 167 0.67 6.22 16.36
C ASP A 167 -0.32 5.05 16.26
N GLY A 168 -0.42 4.41 15.09
CA GLY A 168 -1.30 3.29 14.83
C GLY A 168 -2.76 3.67 14.56
N ALA A 169 -3.14 4.93 14.67
CA ALA A 169 -4.49 5.39 14.30
C ALA A 169 -4.68 5.43 12.79
N LEU A 170 -5.91 5.25 12.33
CA LEU A 170 -6.26 5.44 10.92
C LEU A 170 -6.60 6.91 10.67
N TYR A 171 -5.90 7.53 9.74
CA TYR A 171 -6.16 8.89 9.28
C TYR A 171 -6.91 8.82 7.95
N VAL A 172 -8.00 9.59 7.85
CA VAL A 172 -8.84 9.65 6.66
C VAL A 172 -8.93 11.09 6.21
N SER A 173 -8.43 11.40 5.02
CA SER A 173 -8.60 12.71 4.41
C SER A 173 -10.00 12.82 3.79
N ASP A 174 -10.62 13.97 3.96
CA ASP A 174 -11.98 14.25 3.51
C ASP A 174 -11.99 15.55 2.70
N TRP A 175 -12.40 15.45 1.45
CA TRP A 175 -12.52 16.60 0.56
C TRP A 175 -13.61 17.59 1.00
N SER A 176 -14.57 17.15 1.82
CA SER A 176 -15.65 17.99 2.36
C SER A 176 -16.44 18.73 1.27
N ASN A 177 -17.04 17.98 0.35
CA ASN A 177 -17.73 18.58 -0.80
C ASN A 177 -19.16 18.05 -0.90
N PRO A 178 -20.19 18.93 -0.95
CA PRO A 178 -21.59 18.52 -1.10
C PRO A 178 -21.87 17.84 -2.44
N LEU A 179 -21.13 18.20 -3.48
CA LEU A 179 -21.32 17.69 -4.83
C LEU A 179 -20.18 16.78 -5.28
N ILE A 180 -20.53 15.72 -6.00
CA ILE A 180 -19.61 14.86 -6.72
C ILE A 180 -19.96 14.87 -8.20
N GLY A 181 -19.00 15.19 -9.04
CA GLY A 181 -19.16 15.23 -10.49
C GLY A 181 -17.86 15.61 -11.19
N HIS A 182 -17.95 15.98 -12.44
CA HIS A 182 -16.80 16.49 -13.17
C HIS A 182 -16.28 17.80 -12.57
N MET A 183 -14.98 17.99 -12.60
CA MET A 183 -14.28 19.12 -11.96
C MET A 183 -14.87 20.49 -12.28
N GLN A 184 -15.29 20.71 -13.53
CA GLN A 184 -15.86 21.99 -13.95
C GLN A 184 -17.17 22.35 -13.24
N HIS A 185 -17.93 21.38 -12.76
CA HIS A 185 -19.13 21.62 -11.97
C HIS A 185 -18.82 21.88 -10.50
N ASN A 186 -17.95 21.08 -9.93
CA ASN A 186 -17.65 21.13 -8.49
C ASN A 186 -16.80 22.34 -8.10
N MET A 187 -15.85 22.72 -8.92
CA MET A 187 -14.92 23.81 -8.59
C MET A 187 -15.57 25.19 -8.57
N ARG A 188 -16.69 25.35 -9.28
CA ARG A 188 -17.39 26.64 -9.42
C ARG A 188 -18.66 26.73 -8.57
N ASP A 189 -19.02 25.69 -7.84
CA ASP A 189 -20.22 25.70 -7.02
C ASP A 189 -20.06 26.68 -5.86
N PRO A 190 -20.92 27.71 -5.75
CA PRO A 190 -20.83 28.71 -4.69
C PRO A 190 -21.16 28.15 -3.29
N ASN A 191 -21.82 26.99 -3.22
CA ASN A 191 -22.15 26.34 -1.95
C ASN A 191 -20.98 25.49 -1.40
N ARG A 192 -19.93 25.34 -2.16
CA ARG A 192 -18.75 24.61 -1.75
C ARG A 192 -17.90 25.46 -0.82
N ASP A 193 -17.42 24.87 0.26
CA ASP A 193 -16.33 25.45 1.06
C ASP A 193 -15.01 25.30 0.28
N HIS A 194 -14.48 26.41 -0.21
CA HIS A 194 -13.22 26.44 -0.97
C HIS A 194 -12.00 26.62 -0.06
N GLY A 195 -12.20 26.90 1.22
CA GLY A 195 -11.13 27.21 2.16
C GLY A 195 -10.68 26.04 3.04
N HIS A 196 -11.52 25.02 3.19
CA HIS A 196 -11.29 23.96 4.16
C HIS A 196 -11.44 22.57 3.55
N GLY A 197 -10.64 21.65 4.08
CA GLY A 197 -10.82 20.22 4.01
C GLY A 197 -10.84 19.66 5.43
N ARG A 198 -11.02 18.35 5.58
CA ARG A 198 -11.03 17.69 6.88
C ARG A 198 -10.09 16.50 6.91
N VAL A 199 -9.49 16.23 8.06
CA VAL A 199 -8.76 15.01 8.32
C VAL A 199 -9.34 14.39 9.59
N TYR A 200 -9.86 13.19 9.46
CA TYR A 200 -10.35 12.42 10.60
C TYR A 200 -9.26 11.49 11.12
N ARG A 201 -9.15 11.38 12.43
CA ARG A 201 -8.32 10.41 13.11
C ARG A 201 -9.23 9.40 13.80
N VAL A 202 -9.20 8.17 13.33
CA VAL A 202 -10.01 7.05 13.84
C VAL A 202 -9.15 6.23 14.79
N THR A 203 -9.65 6.03 16.00
CA THR A 203 -8.97 5.25 17.04
C THR A 203 -9.90 4.19 17.62
N CYS A 204 -9.34 3.13 18.19
CA CYS A 204 -10.09 2.10 18.91
C CYS A 204 -10.16 2.44 20.40
N LYS A 205 -11.37 2.72 20.91
CA LYS A 205 -11.58 3.06 22.33
C LYS A 205 -11.10 1.92 23.24
N GLY A 206 -10.37 2.29 24.29
CA GLY A 206 -9.85 1.35 25.29
C GLY A 206 -8.59 0.58 24.87
N ARG A 207 -8.03 0.86 23.69
CA ARG A 207 -6.75 0.28 23.29
C ARG A 207 -5.64 1.34 23.25
N PRO A 208 -4.40 1.02 23.64
CA PRO A 208 -3.30 1.97 23.60
C PRO A 208 -2.93 2.31 22.15
N LEU A 209 -2.47 3.53 21.93
CA LEU A 209 -1.84 3.93 20.68
C LEU A 209 -0.45 3.29 20.56
N VAL A 210 -0.01 3.09 19.33
CA VAL A 210 1.34 2.63 19.03
C VAL A 210 2.35 3.75 19.31
N LYS A 211 3.46 3.42 19.92
CA LYS A 211 4.57 4.37 20.08
C LYS A 211 5.38 4.42 18.79
N PRO A 212 5.48 5.59 18.13
CA PRO A 212 6.25 5.71 16.90
C PRO A 212 7.72 5.31 17.09
N ALA A 213 8.22 4.44 16.23
CA ALA A 213 9.63 4.03 16.26
C ALA A 213 10.54 5.17 15.78
N LYS A 214 11.62 5.41 16.50
CA LYS A 214 12.67 6.38 16.13
C LYS A 214 13.80 5.64 15.42
N MET A 215 13.98 5.88 14.13
CA MET A 215 14.92 5.15 13.27
C MET A 215 16.02 6.03 12.68
N LYS A 216 15.71 7.31 12.43
CA LYS A 216 16.63 8.24 11.78
C LYS A 216 18.00 8.29 12.47
N GLY A 217 19.05 8.00 11.71
CA GLY A 217 20.44 8.03 12.19
C GLY A 217 20.85 6.88 13.10
N LYS A 218 19.97 5.88 13.31
CA LYS A 218 20.30 4.69 14.10
C LYS A 218 21.21 3.74 13.33
N PRO A 219 22.04 2.92 14.02
CA PRO A 219 22.75 1.82 13.38
C PRO A 219 21.81 0.91 12.59
N VAL A 220 22.28 0.35 11.46
CA VAL A 220 21.46 -0.51 10.59
C VAL A 220 20.84 -1.69 11.38
N ALA A 221 21.61 -2.32 12.27
CA ALA A 221 21.11 -3.43 13.09
C ALA A 221 19.93 -3.01 13.98
N GLU A 222 19.94 -1.80 14.58
CA GLU A 222 18.81 -1.29 15.36
C GLU A 222 17.60 -0.98 14.48
N VAL A 223 17.80 -0.51 13.26
CA VAL A 223 16.72 -0.27 12.31
C VAL A 223 16.04 -1.59 11.92
N CYS A 224 16.81 -2.66 11.72
CA CYS A 224 16.30 -4.00 11.38
C CYS A 224 15.37 -4.59 12.45
N GLU A 225 15.52 -4.23 13.73
CA GLU A 225 14.60 -4.69 14.78
C GLU A 225 13.14 -4.28 14.51
N ASN A 226 12.92 -3.23 13.71
CA ASN A 226 11.59 -2.80 13.30
C ASN A 226 10.94 -3.71 12.24
N PHE A 227 11.65 -4.69 11.69
CA PHE A 227 11.07 -5.70 10.78
C PHE A 227 10.09 -6.64 11.48
N PHE A 228 10.17 -6.74 12.81
CA PHE A 228 9.20 -7.44 13.65
C PHE A 228 8.00 -6.58 14.05
N ALA A 229 7.93 -5.31 13.66
CA ALA A 229 6.79 -4.48 13.99
C ALA A 229 5.50 -5.02 13.36
N LYS A 230 4.41 -4.99 14.14
CA LYS A 230 3.08 -5.38 13.65
C LYS A 230 2.60 -4.43 12.54
N GLU A 231 2.96 -3.16 12.65
CA GLU A 231 2.56 -2.11 11.73
C GLU A 231 3.37 -2.16 10.43
N LYS A 232 2.71 -2.41 9.31
CA LYS A 232 3.31 -2.32 7.97
C LYS A 232 4.00 -0.96 7.74
N SER A 233 3.39 0.12 8.22
CA SER A 233 3.95 1.47 8.10
C SER A 233 5.29 1.62 8.84
N THR A 234 5.49 0.92 9.94
CA THR A 234 6.77 0.90 10.68
C THR A 234 7.84 0.15 9.91
N ARG A 235 7.52 -1.05 9.39
CA ARG A 235 8.43 -1.83 8.54
C ARG A 235 8.80 -1.05 7.26
N TYR A 236 7.81 -0.44 6.61
CA TYR A 236 8.02 0.41 5.45
C TYR A 236 9.01 1.57 5.73
N ARG A 237 8.84 2.28 6.85
CA ARG A 237 9.76 3.35 7.24
C ARG A 237 11.16 2.83 7.57
N ALA A 238 11.29 1.62 8.10
CA ALA A 238 12.60 0.98 8.29
C ALA A 238 13.30 0.76 6.94
N ARG A 239 12.62 0.24 5.93
CA ARG A 239 13.20 0.12 4.58
C ARG A 239 13.59 1.48 4.00
N LEU A 240 12.74 2.50 4.12
CA LEU A 240 13.08 3.85 3.65
C LEU A 240 14.34 4.43 4.35
N GLU A 241 14.50 4.22 5.65
CA GLU A 241 15.71 4.63 6.35
C GLU A 241 16.95 3.88 5.83
N LEU A 242 16.78 2.58 5.53
CA LEU A 242 17.88 1.75 5.00
C LEU A 242 18.20 2.04 3.55
N SER A 243 17.25 2.51 2.74
CA SER A 243 17.46 2.80 1.32
C SER A 243 18.53 3.86 1.07
N GLY A 244 18.71 4.78 2.02
CA GLY A 244 19.74 5.82 1.99
C GLY A 244 21.12 5.39 2.50
N ARG A 245 21.30 4.15 2.98
CA ARG A 245 22.55 3.65 3.53
C ARG A 245 23.47 3.08 2.44
N LYS A 246 24.77 2.99 2.75
CA LYS A 246 25.76 2.44 1.81
C LYS A 246 25.52 0.93 1.59
N PRO A 247 25.63 0.43 0.34
CA PRO A 247 25.41 -0.98 0.03
C PRO A 247 26.24 -1.96 0.88
N ASP A 248 27.51 -1.65 1.17
CA ASP A 248 28.37 -2.51 1.99
C ASP A 248 27.90 -2.57 3.45
N GLU A 249 27.41 -1.46 4.00
CA GLU A 249 26.83 -1.42 5.35
C GLU A 249 25.55 -2.28 5.41
N ILE A 250 24.70 -2.19 4.39
CA ILE A 250 23.50 -3.02 4.25
C ILE A 250 23.88 -4.49 4.13
N LYS A 251 24.80 -4.83 3.23
CA LYS A 251 25.25 -6.21 3.02
C LYS A 251 25.76 -6.85 4.32
N ALA A 252 26.57 -6.12 5.07
CA ALA A 252 27.11 -6.61 6.33
C ALA A 252 26.04 -6.72 7.43
N ALA A 253 25.33 -5.64 7.72
CA ALA A 253 24.44 -5.59 8.90
C ALA A 253 23.10 -6.29 8.68
N VAL A 254 22.43 -6.09 7.54
CA VAL A 254 21.18 -6.80 7.20
C VAL A 254 21.48 -8.27 6.93
N GLY A 255 22.61 -8.62 6.33
CA GLY A 255 23.04 -10.00 6.16
C GLY A 255 23.24 -10.72 7.48
N ALA A 256 23.94 -10.10 8.43
CA ALA A 256 24.12 -10.63 9.78
C ALA A 256 22.78 -10.75 10.55
N TYR A 257 21.86 -9.82 10.33
CA TYR A 257 20.51 -9.89 10.90
C TYR A 257 19.73 -11.05 10.32
N ALA A 258 19.67 -11.17 8.99
CA ALA A 258 18.97 -12.24 8.27
C ALA A 258 19.52 -13.64 8.60
N ALA A 259 20.83 -13.74 8.92
CA ALA A 259 21.44 -14.99 9.33
C ALA A 259 20.84 -15.58 10.62
N LYS A 260 20.36 -14.73 11.54
CA LYS A 260 19.74 -15.11 12.82
C LYS A 260 18.30 -15.64 12.65
N LEU A 261 17.62 -15.26 11.56
CA LEU A 261 16.24 -15.69 11.30
C LEU A 261 16.21 -17.16 10.88
N SER A 262 15.16 -17.90 11.27
CA SER A 262 15.03 -19.33 11.02
C SER A 262 13.89 -19.62 10.04
N PRO A 263 14.12 -20.33 8.91
CA PRO A 263 13.03 -20.77 8.03
C PRO A 263 12.01 -21.66 8.75
N ALA A 264 12.48 -22.58 9.58
CA ALA A 264 11.61 -23.49 10.35
C ALA A 264 10.74 -22.74 11.36
N LYS A 265 11.20 -21.62 11.89
CA LYS A 265 10.40 -20.73 12.73
C LYS A 265 9.46 -19.89 11.87
N ALA A 266 9.91 -19.36 10.75
CA ALA A 266 9.12 -18.58 9.82
C ALA A 266 7.90 -19.36 9.27
N SER A 267 8.00 -20.68 9.09
CA SER A 267 6.87 -21.54 8.70
C SER A 267 5.72 -21.57 9.73
N LYS A 268 5.96 -21.13 10.96
CA LYS A 268 4.99 -21.18 12.07
C LYS A 268 4.73 -19.82 12.71
N ASP A 269 5.61 -18.87 12.50
CA ASP A 269 5.59 -17.53 13.09
C ASP A 269 5.58 -16.48 12.00
N ARG A 270 4.43 -15.82 11.85
CA ARG A 270 4.21 -14.79 10.84
C ARG A 270 5.21 -13.64 10.96
N ASP A 271 5.59 -13.25 12.16
CA ASP A 271 6.50 -12.11 12.36
C ASP A 271 7.92 -12.45 11.92
N GLU A 272 8.36 -13.69 12.15
CA GLU A 272 9.64 -14.19 11.65
C GLU A 272 9.66 -14.27 10.11
N ALA A 273 8.57 -14.78 9.52
CA ALA A 273 8.41 -14.81 8.06
C ALA A 273 8.46 -13.40 7.45
N GLN A 274 7.76 -12.46 8.10
CA GLN A 274 7.76 -11.06 7.67
C GLN A 274 9.14 -10.44 7.76
N ALA A 275 9.88 -10.65 8.86
CA ALA A 275 11.23 -10.12 9.02
C ALA A 275 12.20 -10.68 7.97
N LEU A 276 12.06 -11.96 7.61
CA LEU A 276 12.85 -12.58 6.55
C LEU A 276 12.58 -11.94 5.18
N LEU A 277 11.30 -11.70 4.88
CA LEU A 277 10.87 -11.03 3.64
C LEU A 277 11.33 -9.57 3.58
N GLU A 278 11.27 -8.84 4.70
CA GLU A 278 11.77 -7.46 4.80
C GLU A 278 13.28 -7.39 4.50
N CYS A 279 14.07 -8.33 5.01
CA CYS A 279 15.50 -8.41 4.67
C CYS A 279 15.70 -8.62 3.16
N LEU A 280 14.93 -9.52 2.55
CA LEU A 280 15.02 -9.80 1.11
C LEU A 280 14.71 -8.53 0.28
N TRP A 281 13.66 -7.80 0.64
CA TRP A 281 13.30 -6.55 -0.05
C TRP A 281 14.37 -5.44 0.10
N VAL A 282 15.04 -5.36 1.24
CA VAL A 282 16.16 -4.42 1.41
C VAL A 282 17.32 -4.77 0.47
N PHE A 283 17.67 -6.05 0.33
CA PHE A 283 18.69 -6.49 -0.63
C PHE A 283 18.26 -6.21 -2.07
N GLU A 284 17.01 -6.47 -2.41
CA GLU A 284 16.47 -6.20 -3.75
C GLU A 284 16.46 -4.70 -4.06
N GLU A 285 16.00 -3.86 -3.14
CA GLU A 285 16.01 -2.39 -3.29
C GLU A 285 17.42 -1.86 -3.53
N GLN A 286 18.41 -2.39 -2.81
CA GLN A 286 19.82 -2.02 -2.97
C GLN A 286 20.50 -2.65 -4.20
N ARG A 287 19.80 -3.51 -4.94
CA ARG A 287 20.35 -4.28 -6.06
C ARG A 287 21.55 -5.15 -5.66
N ILE A 288 21.55 -5.67 -4.44
CA ILE A 288 22.57 -6.58 -3.93
C ILE A 288 22.06 -8.03 -4.08
N PRO A 289 22.59 -8.82 -5.01
CA PRO A 289 22.20 -10.22 -5.14
C PRO A 289 22.48 -11.00 -3.85
N ASN A 290 21.48 -11.72 -3.36
CA ASN A 290 21.64 -12.59 -2.19
C ASN A 290 20.86 -13.91 -2.40
N PRO A 291 21.40 -14.85 -3.23
CA PRO A 291 20.74 -16.10 -3.54
C PRO A 291 20.56 -17.00 -2.32
N ASP A 292 21.43 -16.91 -1.31
CA ASP A 292 21.30 -17.74 -0.11
C ASP A 292 20.15 -17.27 0.77
N LEU A 293 19.94 -15.95 0.89
CA LEU A 293 18.77 -15.40 1.56
C LEU A 293 17.46 -15.77 0.82
N LEU A 294 17.47 -15.73 -0.51
CA LEU A 294 16.32 -16.15 -1.32
C LEU A 294 16.00 -17.64 -1.11
N LYS A 295 17.01 -18.52 -1.16
CA LYS A 295 16.84 -19.94 -0.85
C LYS A 295 16.29 -20.17 0.56
N LYS A 296 16.81 -19.39 1.53
CA LYS A 296 16.35 -19.41 2.91
C LYS A 296 14.88 -19.03 3.03
N ALA A 297 14.44 -18.01 2.30
CA ALA A 297 13.03 -17.59 2.27
C ALA A 297 12.11 -18.68 1.67
N PHE A 298 12.55 -19.38 0.62
CA PHE A 298 11.80 -20.51 0.03
C PHE A 298 11.69 -21.74 0.94
N GLN A 299 12.48 -21.84 1.98
CA GLN A 299 12.40 -22.92 2.96
C GLN A 299 11.37 -22.63 4.09
N ALA A 300 10.82 -21.43 4.13
CA ALA A 300 9.72 -21.07 5.03
C ALA A 300 8.40 -21.45 4.35
N GLU A 301 7.90 -22.65 4.60
CA GLU A 301 6.63 -23.19 4.07
C GLU A 301 5.40 -22.67 4.83
#